data_6f51ede1eceea4d055955a6f086b5377
#
_entry.id   6f51ede1eceea4d055955a6f086b5377
#
_cell.length_a   1.000
_cell.length_b   1.000
_cell.length_c   1.000
_cell.angle_alpha   90.00
_cell.angle_beta   90.00
_cell.angle_gamma   90.00
#
_symmetry.space_group_name_H-M   'P 1'
#
loop_
_entity.id
_entity.type
_entity.pdbx_description
1 polymer ?
#
loop_
_entity_poly.entity_id
_entity_poly.type
_entity_poly.pdbx_seq_one_letter_code
_entity_poly.pdbx_strand_id
1 'polypeptide(L)'
;AARIAQGKQDRLLLGNLSSLRDWGYAKDYVECMWLILQHDTPEDFVIATGEMHTVREFATLAFKEVGIKLRWEGEGVNEKGIDVKTGKPLVEVDAKYFRPCEVEQLLGDPMKAKTLLGWNPTKTSFPKLVKIMVEHDMRFVKKLYLKVQISE
;
A
#
# COMPACT_ATOMS: atom_id res chain seq x y z
N ALA A 1 6.49 4.63 -6.72
CA ALA A 1 6.43 4.01 -8.05
C ALA A 1 6.10 5.04 -9.14
N ALA A 2 4.95 5.76 -9.04
CA ALA A 2 4.49 6.69 -10.07
C ALA A 2 5.49 7.80 -10.43
N ARG A 3 6.13 8.44 -9.44
CA ARG A 3 7.15 9.47 -9.67
C ARG A 3 8.41 8.91 -10.30
N ILE A 4 8.84 7.71 -9.91
CA ILE A 4 10.00 7.03 -10.47
C ILE A 4 9.74 6.66 -11.94
N ALA A 5 8.58 6.08 -12.23
CA ALA A 5 8.20 5.73 -13.60
C ALA A 5 8.12 6.94 -14.54
N GLN A 6 7.87 8.14 -14.02
CA GLN A 6 7.84 9.39 -14.79
C GLN A 6 9.16 10.17 -14.74
N GLY A 7 10.24 9.59 -14.21
CA GLY A 7 11.56 10.23 -14.13
C GLY A 7 11.62 11.44 -13.20
N LYS A 8 10.76 11.49 -12.18
CA LYS A 8 10.65 12.60 -11.23
C LYS A 8 11.23 12.28 -9.85
N GLN A 9 11.72 11.07 -9.69
CA GLN A 9 12.36 10.58 -8.48
C GLN A 9 13.25 9.39 -8.85
N ASP A 10 14.45 9.33 -8.26
CA ASP A 10 15.41 8.29 -8.61
C ASP A 10 15.15 6.98 -7.86
N ARG A 11 14.77 7.06 -6.58
CA ARG A 11 14.56 5.90 -5.72
C ARG A 11 13.51 6.16 -4.64
N LEU A 12 12.99 5.07 -4.09
CA LEU A 12 12.07 5.04 -2.95
C LEU A 12 12.82 4.55 -1.72
N LEU A 13 12.83 5.35 -0.66
CA LEU A 13 13.41 4.98 0.64
C LEU A 13 12.30 4.54 1.58
N LEU A 14 12.43 3.35 2.16
CA LEU A 14 11.46 2.74 3.07
C LEU A 14 12.13 2.27 4.37
N GLY A 15 11.33 1.85 5.34
CA GLY A 15 11.77 1.15 6.55
C GLY A 15 11.72 -0.37 6.36
N ASN A 16 11.16 -1.06 7.35
CA ASN A 16 11.09 -2.53 7.40
C ASN A 16 10.22 -3.10 6.27
N LEU A 17 10.84 -3.71 5.28
CA LEU A 17 10.15 -4.28 4.12
C LEU A 17 9.40 -5.57 4.44
N SER A 18 9.81 -6.29 5.48
CA SER A 18 9.17 -7.54 5.95
C SER A 18 7.97 -7.32 6.85
N SER A 19 7.74 -6.09 7.33
CA SER A 19 6.60 -5.79 8.21
C SER A 19 5.28 -6.12 7.53
N LEU A 20 4.44 -6.89 8.24
CA LEU A 20 3.10 -7.29 7.82
C LEU A 20 2.06 -6.27 8.27
N ARG A 21 1.18 -5.89 7.37
CA ARG A 21 0.08 -4.94 7.65
C ARG A 21 -1.20 -5.39 6.95
N ASP A 22 -2.32 -5.07 7.58
CA ASP A 22 -3.64 -5.19 6.99
C ASP A 22 -3.95 -3.89 6.23
N TRP A 23 -4.06 -3.96 4.92
CA TRP A 23 -4.40 -2.82 4.07
C TRP A 23 -5.77 -3.00 3.42
N GLY A 24 -6.72 -2.16 3.82
CA GLY A 24 -8.04 -2.11 3.23
C GLY A 24 -8.31 -0.83 2.45
N TYR A 25 -9.30 -0.89 1.57
CA TYR A 25 -9.73 0.26 0.78
C TYR A 25 -10.62 1.19 1.61
N ALA A 26 -10.25 2.46 1.69
CA ALA A 26 -10.97 3.43 2.53
C ALA A 26 -12.47 3.51 2.27
N LYS A 27 -12.92 3.35 1.01
CA LYS A 27 -14.37 3.36 0.68
C LYS A 27 -15.10 2.16 1.25
N ASP A 28 -14.46 0.98 1.26
CA ASP A 28 -15.05 -0.22 1.86
C ASP A 28 -15.17 -0.06 3.38
N TYR A 29 -14.21 0.64 4.01
CA TYR A 29 -14.25 0.96 5.44
C TYR A 29 -15.34 1.98 5.79
N VAL A 30 -15.51 3.01 4.96
CA VAL A 30 -16.60 3.98 5.11
C VAL A 30 -17.97 3.30 4.97
N GLU A 31 -18.12 2.33 4.07
CA GLU A 31 -19.31 1.50 3.94
C GLU A 31 -19.60 0.75 5.26
N CYS A 32 -18.58 0.17 5.90
CA CYS A 32 -18.71 -0.48 7.18
C CYS A 32 -19.14 0.50 8.28
N MET A 33 -18.55 1.69 8.32
CA MET A 33 -18.94 2.74 9.29
C MET A 33 -20.41 3.12 9.14
N TRP A 34 -20.92 3.21 7.90
CA TRP A 34 -22.32 3.47 7.64
C TRP A 34 -23.21 2.31 8.11
N LEU A 35 -22.82 1.06 7.86
CA LEU A 35 -23.56 -0.13 8.33
C LEU A 35 -23.61 -0.20 9.87
N ILE A 36 -22.54 0.17 10.57
CA ILE A 36 -22.52 0.26 12.03
C ILE A 36 -23.60 1.23 12.55
N LEU A 37 -23.76 2.38 11.88
CA LEU A 37 -24.77 3.38 12.23
C LEU A 37 -26.21 2.94 11.94
N GLN A 38 -26.40 1.93 11.08
CA GLN A 38 -27.73 1.35 10.78
C GLN A 38 -28.06 0.14 11.67
N HIS A 39 -27.10 -0.32 12.48
CA HIS A 39 -27.32 -1.46 13.37
C HIS A 39 -28.16 -1.06 14.60
N ASP A 40 -29.18 -1.85 14.91
CA ASP A 40 -30.15 -1.51 15.96
C ASP A 40 -29.54 -1.46 17.37
N THR A 41 -28.51 -2.24 17.62
CA THR A 41 -27.85 -2.32 18.94
C THR A 41 -26.47 -1.67 18.85
N PRO A 42 -26.16 -0.67 19.71
CA PRO A 42 -24.82 -0.08 19.78
C PRO A 42 -23.78 -1.13 20.24
N GLU A 43 -22.78 -1.39 19.41
CA GLU A 43 -21.73 -2.36 19.67
C GLU A 43 -20.38 -1.93 19.07
N ASP A 44 -19.29 -2.47 19.62
CA ASP A 44 -17.96 -2.27 19.08
C ASP A 44 -17.67 -3.24 17.94
N PHE A 45 -17.11 -2.73 16.83
CA PHE A 45 -16.74 -3.52 15.67
C PHE A 45 -15.28 -3.28 15.28
N VAL A 46 -14.56 -4.35 14.94
CA VAL A 46 -13.23 -4.27 14.32
C VAL A 46 -13.40 -4.15 12.81
N ILE A 47 -12.90 -3.08 12.24
CA ILE A 47 -12.87 -2.86 10.78
C ILE A 47 -11.47 -3.17 10.27
N ALA A 48 -11.32 -4.34 9.68
CA ALA A 48 -10.06 -4.88 9.15
C ALA A 48 -10.34 -5.77 7.94
N THR A 49 -9.36 -6.03 7.08
CA THR A 49 -9.57 -6.98 5.98
C THR A 49 -9.47 -8.43 6.44
N GLY A 50 -8.70 -8.69 7.50
CA GLY A 50 -8.35 -10.03 7.96
C GLY A 50 -7.23 -10.66 7.14
N GLU A 51 -6.59 -9.89 6.25
CA GLU A 51 -5.46 -10.32 5.42
C GLU A 51 -4.25 -9.42 5.67
N MET A 52 -3.05 -10.02 5.73
CA MET A 52 -1.81 -9.26 5.90
C MET A 52 -0.90 -9.43 4.69
N HIS A 53 -0.27 -8.33 4.32
CA HIS A 53 0.73 -8.28 3.26
C HIS A 53 1.97 -7.55 3.72
N THR A 54 3.12 -7.88 3.16
CA THR A 54 4.37 -7.19 3.48
C THR A 54 4.49 -5.86 2.74
N VAL A 55 5.26 -4.92 3.30
CA VAL A 55 5.63 -3.67 2.61
C VAL A 55 6.35 -3.99 1.29
N ARG A 56 7.15 -5.07 1.25
CA ARG A 56 7.82 -5.58 0.04
C ARG A 56 6.80 -5.98 -1.03
N GLU A 57 5.74 -6.72 -0.68
CA GLU A 57 4.68 -7.10 -1.62
C GLU A 57 3.98 -5.86 -2.19
N PHE A 58 3.65 -4.89 -1.32
CA PHE A 58 3.05 -3.63 -1.76
C PHE A 58 3.93 -2.92 -2.79
N ALA A 59 5.22 -2.74 -2.48
CA ALA A 59 6.18 -2.12 -3.39
C ALA A 59 6.29 -2.91 -4.71
N THR A 60 6.38 -4.24 -4.63
CA THR A 60 6.47 -5.12 -5.81
C THR A 60 5.28 -4.93 -6.74
N LEU A 61 4.06 -4.94 -6.19
CA LEU A 61 2.83 -4.74 -6.96
C LEU A 61 2.76 -3.32 -7.54
N ALA A 62 3.09 -2.31 -6.73
CA ALA A 62 3.05 -0.92 -7.19
C ALA A 62 4.01 -0.63 -8.35
N PHE A 63 5.21 -1.21 -8.33
CA PHE A 63 6.16 -1.09 -9.43
C PHE A 63 5.72 -1.91 -10.65
N LYS A 64 5.12 -3.08 -10.45
CA LYS A 64 4.55 -3.88 -11.53
C LYS A 64 3.44 -3.13 -12.29
N GLU A 65 2.57 -2.40 -11.59
CA GLU A 65 1.50 -1.61 -12.21
C GLU A 65 2.02 -0.47 -13.12
N VAL A 66 3.25 0.00 -12.90
CA VAL A 66 3.92 0.97 -13.79
C VAL A 66 4.89 0.33 -14.79
N GLY A 67 4.83 -1.01 -14.96
CA GLY A 67 5.63 -1.74 -15.94
C GLY A 67 7.08 -2.01 -15.51
N ILE A 68 7.42 -1.82 -14.23
CA ILE A 68 8.75 -2.08 -13.68
C ILE A 68 8.72 -3.38 -12.88
N LYS A 69 9.58 -4.34 -13.24
CA LYS A 69 9.75 -5.59 -12.51
C LYS A 69 10.91 -5.48 -11.54
N LEU A 70 10.62 -5.60 -10.23
CA LEU A 70 11.64 -5.62 -9.19
C LEU A 70 12.17 -7.03 -8.92
N ARG A 71 13.46 -7.12 -8.64
CA ARG A 71 14.16 -8.24 -8.02
C ARG A 71 14.70 -7.76 -6.68
N TRP A 72 14.51 -8.55 -5.63
CA TRP A 72 14.96 -8.20 -4.28
C TRP A 72 16.29 -8.84 -3.98
N GLU A 73 17.21 -8.09 -3.37
CA GLU A 73 18.54 -8.53 -2.97
C GLU A 73 18.87 -7.97 -1.59
N GLY A 74 19.65 -8.73 -0.80
CA GLY A 74 20.03 -8.37 0.56
C GLY A 74 18.92 -8.64 1.58
N GLU A 75 19.16 -8.27 2.83
CA GLU A 75 18.25 -8.47 3.96
C GLU A 75 18.32 -7.27 4.93
N GLY A 76 17.22 -7.04 5.66
CA GLY A 76 17.12 -6.00 6.68
C GLY A 76 17.45 -4.62 6.11
N VAL A 77 18.40 -3.90 6.73
CA VAL A 77 18.81 -2.55 6.31
C VAL A 77 19.55 -2.52 4.96
N ASN A 78 20.05 -3.66 4.49
CA ASN A 78 20.77 -3.77 3.22
C ASN A 78 19.88 -4.25 2.09
N GLU A 79 18.58 -4.46 2.34
CA GLU A 79 17.64 -4.94 1.33
C GLU A 79 17.36 -3.88 0.27
N LYS A 80 17.36 -4.31 -1.00
CA LYS A 80 17.14 -3.44 -2.16
C LYS A 80 16.21 -4.08 -3.16
N GLY A 81 15.32 -3.27 -3.74
CA GLY A 81 14.51 -3.62 -4.90
C GLY A 81 15.16 -3.09 -6.17
N ILE A 82 15.65 -3.99 -7.02
CA ILE A 82 16.43 -3.68 -8.23
C ILE A 82 15.53 -3.88 -9.45
N ASP A 83 15.49 -2.89 -10.35
CA ASP A 83 14.83 -3.04 -11.63
C ASP A 83 15.55 -4.11 -12.49
N VAL A 84 14.83 -5.16 -12.83
CA VAL A 84 15.35 -6.28 -13.61
C VAL A 84 15.87 -5.84 -14.98
N LYS A 85 15.27 -4.80 -15.57
CA LYS A 85 15.61 -4.31 -16.90
C LYS A 85 16.90 -3.46 -16.94
N THR A 86 17.07 -2.59 -15.94
CA THR A 86 18.15 -1.59 -15.93
C THR A 86 19.28 -1.93 -14.97
N GLY A 87 19.05 -2.86 -14.02
CA GLY A 87 19.98 -3.17 -12.93
C GLY A 87 20.07 -2.07 -11.85
N LYS A 88 19.26 -1.02 -11.93
CA LYS A 88 19.31 0.09 -10.98
C LYS A 88 18.51 -0.24 -9.70
N PRO A 89 19.03 0.11 -8.50
CA PRO A 89 18.27 0.05 -7.27
C PRO A 89 17.20 1.16 -7.28
N LEU A 90 15.92 0.77 -7.23
CA LEU A 90 14.78 1.69 -7.19
C LEU A 90 14.12 1.75 -5.82
N VAL A 91 14.30 0.73 -4.98
CA VAL A 91 13.84 0.71 -3.59
C VAL A 91 15.02 0.38 -2.69
N GLU A 92 15.20 1.13 -1.63
CA GLU A 92 16.24 0.89 -0.62
C GLU A 92 15.67 1.08 0.78
N VAL A 93 16.23 0.35 1.74
CA VAL A 93 15.93 0.58 3.15
C VAL A 93 16.81 1.72 3.66
N ASP A 94 16.17 2.72 4.29
CA ASP A 94 16.88 3.81 4.94
C ASP A 94 16.90 3.56 6.46
N ALA A 95 18.08 3.59 7.07
CA ALA A 95 18.26 3.40 8.50
C ALA A 95 17.41 4.39 9.34
N LYS A 96 17.13 5.58 8.82
CA LYS A 96 16.27 6.58 9.47
C LYS A 96 14.83 6.08 9.66
N TYR A 97 14.34 5.24 8.77
CA TYR A 97 12.98 4.70 8.79
C TYR A 97 12.92 3.25 9.30
N PHE A 98 14.08 2.60 9.41
CA PHE A 98 14.17 1.25 9.92
C PHE A 98 13.95 1.22 11.43
N ARG A 99 13.08 0.34 11.90
CA ARG A 99 12.77 0.14 13.31
C ARG A 99 13.26 -1.23 13.75
N PRO A 100 14.26 -1.30 14.65
CA PRO A 100 14.78 -2.59 15.16
C PRO A 100 13.72 -3.40 15.92
N CYS A 101 12.81 -2.70 16.63
CA CYS A 101 11.69 -3.29 17.37
C CYS A 101 10.38 -2.88 16.70
N GLU A 102 10.04 -3.51 15.58
CA GLU A 102 8.77 -3.31 14.87
C GLU A 102 7.75 -4.33 15.34
N VAL A 103 6.48 -3.93 15.42
CA VAL A 103 5.39 -4.90 15.57
C VAL A 103 5.31 -5.69 14.27
N GLU A 104 5.65 -6.98 14.34
CA GLU A 104 5.73 -7.82 13.15
C GLU A 104 4.38 -8.04 12.48
N GLN A 105 3.32 -8.17 13.28
CA GLN A 105 1.98 -8.48 12.80
C GLN A 105 0.95 -7.57 13.46
N LEU A 106 0.07 -6.99 12.66
CA LEU A 106 -1.13 -6.28 13.09
C LEU A 106 -2.30 -6.79 12.25
N LEU A 107 -2.96 -7.82 12.76
CA LEU A 107 -4.12 -8.45 12.13
C LEU A 107 -5.36 -8.17 12.95
N GLY A 108 -6.36 -7.55 12.34
CA GLY A 108 -7.69 -7.40 12.92
C GLY A 108 -8.60 -8.57 12.55
N ASP A 109 -9.47 -8.99 13.46
CA ASP A 109 -10.53 -9.95 13.18
C ASP A 109 -11.83 -9.25 12.81
N PRO A 110 -12.26 -9.27 11.53
CA PRO A 110 -13.49 -8.63 11.08
C PRO A 110 -14.75 -9.52 11.23
N MET A 111 -14.65 -10.69 11.84
CA MET A 111 -15.74 -11.69 11.83
C MET A 111 -17.05 -11.15 12.38
N LYS A 112 -17.02 -10.34 13.43
CA LYS A 112 -18.24 -9.73 13.99
C LYS A 112 -18.90 -8.79 12.97
N ALA A 113 -18.15 -7.92 12.31
CA ALA A 113 -18.67 -7.02 11.29
C ALA A 113 -19.22 -7.78 10.07
N LYS A 114 -18.55 -8.86 9.66
CA LYS A 114 -19.03 -9.73 8.57
C LYS A 114 -20.35 -10.40 8.90
N THR A 115 -20.49 -10.94 10.12
CA THR A 115 -21.66 -11.73 10.50
C THR A 115 -22.87 -10.88 10.83
N LEU A 116 -22.69 -9.79 11.59
CA LEU A 116 -23.82 -8.98 12.07
C LEU A 116 -24.21 -7.88 11.07
N LEU A 117 -23.25 -7.29 10.37
CA LEU A 117 -23.51 -6.20 9.44
C LEU A 117 -23.57 -6.65 7.97
N GLY A 118 -23.21 -7.90 7.67
CA GLY A 118 -23.11 -8.38 6.29
C GLY A 118 -22.00 -7.69 5.50
N TRP A 119 -21.05 -7.05 6.18
CA TRP A 119 -19.97 -6.33 5.52
C TRP A 119 -18.96 -7.28 4.88
N ASN A 120 -18.50 -6.93 3.66
CA ASN A 120 -17.45 -7.67 2.96
C ASN A 120 -16.12 -6.91 3.02
N PRO A 121 -15.18 -7.27 3.92
CA PRO A 121 -13.90 -6.59 4.08
C PRO A 121 -12.96 -6.72 2.88
N THR A 122 -13.15 -7.73 2.04
CA THR A 122 -12.31 -8.03 0.87
C THR A 122 -12.99 -7.70 -0.47
N LYS A 123 -14.04 -6.86 -0.47
CA LYS A 123 -14.73 -6.36 -1.66
C LYS A 123 -13.75 -5.73 -2.65
N THR A 124 -12.75 -5.00 -2.13
CA THR A 124 -11.59 -4.55 -2.88
C THR A 124 -10.37 -5.35 -2.42
N SER A 125 -9.91 -6.30 -3.23
CA SER A 125 -8.72 -7.10 -2.93
C SER A 125 -7.45 -6.25 -2.87
N PHE A 126 -6.42 -6.72 -2.16
CA PHE A 126 -5.14 -6.01 -2.02
C PHE A 126 -4.49 -5.64 -3.35
N PRO A 127 -4.38 -6.53 -4.37
CA PRO A 127 -3.86 -6.14 -5.68
C PRO A 127 -4.69 -5.05 -6.37
N LYS A 128 -6.03 -5.10 -6.23
CA LYS A 128 -6.93 -4.10 -6.78
C LYS A 128 -6.75 -2.75 -6.09
N LEU A 129 -6.55 -2.74 -4.76
CA LEU A 129 -6.25 -1.53 -4.00
C LEU A 129 -4.96 -0.87 -4.51
N VAL A 130 -3.88 -1.64 -4.62
CA VAL A 130 -2.59 -1.14 -5.12
C VAL A 130 -2.74 -0.55 -6.52
N LYS A 131 -3.45 -1.23 -7.42
CA LYS A 131 -3.73 -0.75 -8.78
C LYS A 131 -4.47 0.59 -8.77
N ILE A 132 -5.57 0.71 -7.98
CA ILE A 132 -6.34 1.96 -7.86
C ILE A 132 -5.44 3.11 -7.40
N MET A 133 -4.61 2.87 -6.38
CA MET A 133 -3.69 3.89 -5.86
C MET A 133 -2.66 4.32 -6.91
N VAL A 134 -2.02 3.37 -7.58
CA VAL A 134 -1.01 3.67 -8.60
C VAL A 134 -1.63 4.40 -9.80
N GLU A 135 -2.79 3.99 -10.29
CA GLU A 135 -3.48 4.65 -11.39
C GLU A 135 -3.85 6.10 -11.05
N HIS A 136 -4.29 6.34 -9.81
CA HIS A 136 -4.56 7.69 -9.33
C HIS A 136 -3.28 8.54 -9.30
N ASP A 137 -2.21 8.01 -8.72
CA ASP A 137 -0.95 8.72 -8.56
C ASP A 137 -0.27 9.01 -9.91
N MET A 138 -0.36 8.09 -10.86
CA MET A 138 0.14 8.31 -12.23
C MET A 138 -0.54 9.51 -12.90
N ARG A 139 -1.87 9.65 -12.73
CA ARG A 139 -2.63 10.81 -13.24
C ARG A 139 -2.32 12.09 -12.48
N PHE A 140 -2.20 12.00 -11.14
CA PHE A 140 -1.93 13.15 -10.29
C PHE A 140 -0.54 13.75 -10.54
N VAL A 141 0.49 12.92 -10.59
CA VAL A 141 1.87 13.35 -10.87
C VAL A 141 1.96 14.02 -12.23
N LYS A 142 1.33 13.45 -13.27
CA LYS A 142 1.28 14.05 -14.62
C LYS A 142 0.61 15.44 -14.59
N LYS A 143 -0.52 15.58 -13.90
CA LYS A 143 -1.27 16.84 -13.80
C LYS A 143 -0.50 17.92 -13.03
N LEU A 144 0.20 17.54 -11.96
CA LEU A 144 0.98 18.47 -11.15
C LEU A 144 2.10 19.10 -11.97
N TYR A 145 2.82 18.31 -12.76
CA TYR A 145 3.91 18.82 -13.60
C TYR A 145 3.45 19.67 -14.78
N LEU A 146 2.30 19.36 -15.37
CA LEU A 146 1.73 20.22 -16.42
C LEU A 146 1.35 21.61 -15.88
N LYS A 147 0.87 21.70 -14.63
CA LYS A 147 0.57 23.01 -14.01
C LYS A 147 1.81 23.85 -13.74
N VAL A 148 2.92 23.23 -13.34
CA VAL A 148 4.18 23.96 -13.07
C VAL A 148 4.76 24.53 -14.37
N GLN A 149 4.72 23.80 -15.48
CA GLN A 149 5.21 24.26 -16.78
C GLN A 149 4.38 25.38 -17.44
N ILE A 150 3.12 25.58 -17.03
CA ILE A 150 2.25 26.64 -17.58
C ILE A 150 2.39 27.93 -16.75
N SER A 151 3.00 27.85 -15.55
CA SER A 151 3.19 28.98 -14.64
C SER A 151 4.61 29.59 -14.70
N GLU A 152 5.48 29.09 -15.57
CA GLU A 152 6.76 29.67 -16.00
C GLU A 152 6.60 30.37 -17.37
#